data_591da22d30a10a26234b7b223139a90e
#
_entry.id   591da22d30a10a26234b7b223139a90e
#
_cell.length_a   1.000
_cell.length_b   1.000
_cell.length_c   1.000
_cell.angle_alpha   90.00
_cell.angle_beta   90.00
_cell.angle_gamma   90.00
#
_symmetry.space_group_name_H-M   'P 1'
#
loop_
_entity.id
_entity.type
_entity.pdbx_description
1 polymer ?
#
loop_
_entity_poly.entity_id
_entity_poly.type
_entity_poly.pdbx_seq_one_letter_code
_entity_poly.pdbx_strand_id
1 'polypeptide(L)'
;MAPLPKHQPKQLSLGPLETEILKIIWELGTVTVKDVHERILADPMRELAYTSVTTVLRRLTKKGWLSCEKQARAFTWKPLVSRQEAQVLQAHNQLNRFLAVSNPDVVAAFADSLDTESLEQIEAIAKRCCEAQIAQRIQAARQAREEK
;
A
#
# COMPACT_ATOMS: atom_id res chain seq x y z
N MET A 1 11.44 3.56 10.13
CA MET A 1 10.11 3.16 9.64
C MET A 1 9.33 4.39 9.21
N ALA A 2 8.80 4.38 8.00
CA ALA A 2 7.99 5.50 7.53
C ALA A 2 6.68 5.55 8.33
N PRO A 3 6.21 6.74 8.74
CA PRO A 3 4.91 6.86 9.39
C PRO A 3 3.78 6.48 8.44
N LEU A 4 2.64 6.14 9.00
CA LEU A 4 1.45 5.87 8.18
C LEU A 4 1.08 7.14 7.39
N PRO A 5 0.70 7.02 6.13
CA PRO A 5 0.31 8.17 5.33
C PRO A 5 -0.95 8.84 5.89
N LYS A 6 -1.05 10.15 5.69
CA LYS A 6 -2.21 10.93 6.13
C LYS A 6 -3.49 10.50 5.44
N HIS A 7 -3.41 10.23 4.15
CA HIS A 7 -4.52 9.68 3.37
C HIS A 7 -4.48 8.17 3.42
N GLN A 8 -5.57 7.56 3.81
CA GLN A 8 -5.71 6.12 3.83
C GLN A 8 -6.92 5.72 2.98
N PRO A 9 -6.72 4.82 2.00
CA PRO A 9 -7.84 4.29 1.21
C PRO A 9 -8.88 3.62 2.12
N LYS A 10 -10.15 3.72 1.75
CA LYS A 10 -11.24 3.08 2.50
C LYS A 10 -11.16 1.56 2.48
N GLN A 11 -10.68 1.00 1.38
CA GLN A 11 -10.50 -0.43 1.20
C GLN A 11 -9.07 -0.71 0.75
N LEU A 12 -8.31 -1.46 1.55
CA LEU A 12 -6.92 -1.79 1.26
C LEU A 12 -6.76 -3.05 0.40
N SER A 13 -7.82 -3.82 0.26
CA SER A 13 -7.82 -5.04 -0.55
C SER A 13 -7.78 -4.71 -2.04
N LEU A 14 -6.79 -5.25 -2.75
CA LEU A 14 -6.57 -5.04 -4.18
C LEU A 14 -6.51 -6.37 -4.92
N GLY A 15 -7.23 -6.45 -6.04
CA GLY A 15 -7.12 -7.57 -6.95
C GLY A 15 -5.85 -7.50 -7.80
N PRO A 16 -5.50 -8.60 -8.54
CA PRO A 16 -4.30 -8.62 -9.38
C PRO A 16 -4.28 -7.51 -10.44
N LEU A 17 -5.38 -7.30 -11.12
CA LEU A 17 -5.48 -6.27 -12.16
C LEU A 17 -5.45 -4.85 -11.57
N GLU A 18 -6.09 -4.66 -10.42
CA GLU A 18 -6.06 -3.38 -9.71
C GLU A 18 -4.63 -3.02 -9.29
N THR A 19 -3.87 -3.98 -8.80
CA THR A 19 -2.46 -3.81 -8.42
C THR A 19 -1.61 -3.47 -9.64
N GLU A 20 -1.81 -4.16 -10.75
CA GLU A 20 -1.08 -3.92 -11.99
C GLU A 20 -1.33 -2.50 -12.52
N ILE A 21 -2.58 -2.08 -12.55
CA ILE A 21 -2.94 -0.74 -13.01
C ILE A 21 -2.40 0.35 -12.08
N LEU A 22 -2.42 0.14 -10.76
CA LEU A 22 -1.81 1.06 -9.82
C LEU A 22 -0.31 1.22 -10.05
N LYS A 23 0.40 0.14 -10.33
CA LYS A 23 1.84 0.19 -10.64
C LYS A 23 2.11 1.05 -11.87
N ILE A 24 1.28 0.91 -12.90
CA ILE A 24 1.37 1.72 -14.13
C ILE A 24 1.15 3.20 -13.79
N ILE A 25 0.16 3.51 -12.98
CA ILE A 25 -0.16 4.88 -12.58
C ILE A 25 0.99 5.50 -11.78
N TRP A 26 1.61 4.75 -10.89
CA TRP A 26 2.77 5.25 -10.13
C TRP A 26 3.98 5.54 -11.04
N GLU A 27 4.13 4.78 -12.13
CA GLU A 27 5.19 5.05 -13.11
C GLU A 27 4.90 6.28 -13.97
N LEU A 28 3.64 6.46 -14.39
CA LEU A 28 3.23 7.51 -15.31
C LEU A 28 2.78 8.80 -14.63
N GLY A 29 2.30 8.71 -13.38
CA GLY A 29 1.74 9.85 -12.66
C GLY A 29 0.25 10.04 -12.97
N THR A 30 -0.12 11.17 -13.59
CA THR A 30 -1.49 11.41 -14.02
C THR A 30 -1.75 10.70 -15.35
N VAL A 31 -2.82 9.92 -15.44
CA VAL A 31 -3.12 9.07 -16.60
C VAL A 31 -4.56 9.21 -17.06
N THR A 32 -4.78 8.93 -18.34
CA THR A 32 -6.11 8.68 -18.93
C THR A 32 -6.33 7.17 -19.06
N VAL A 33 -7.56 6.76 -19.36
CA VAL A 33 -7.87 5.34 -19.65
C VAL A 33 -7.01 4.84 -20.81
N LYS A 34 -6.85 5.67 -21.83
CA LYS A 34 -6.05 5.35 -23.02
C LYS A 34 -4.59 5.05 -22.65
N ASP A 35 -3.98 5.87 -21.80
CA ASP A 35 -2.59 5.70 -21.39
C ASP A 35 -2.38 4.35 -20.71
N VAL A 36 -3.26 3.98 -19.80
CA VAL A 36 -3.20 2.70 -19.08
C VAL A 36 -3.43 1.54 -20.04
N HIS A 37 -4.46 1.64 -20.89
CA HIS A 37 -4.80 0.60 -21.86
C HIS A 37 -3.66 0.33 -22.84
N GLU A 38 -3.06 1.39 -23.38
CA GLU A 38 -1.91 1.27 -24.30
C GLU A 38 -0.72 0.61 -23.59
N ARG A 39 -0.48 0.94 -22.33
CA ARG A 39 0.62 0.36 -21.55
C ARG A 39 0.44 -1.14 -21.34
N ILE A 40 -0.78 -1.58 -21.06
CA ILE A 40 -1.10 -3.01 -20.88
C ILE A 40 -0.98 -3.75 -22.22
N LEU A 41 -1.50 -3.16 -23.30
CA LEU A 41 -1.46 -3.76 -24.65
C LEU A 41 -0.07 -3.70 -25.28
N ALA A 42 0.90 -3.02 -24.69
CA ALA A 42 2.30 -3.07 -25.13
C ALA A 42 2.86 -4.50 -25.03
N ASP A 43 2.31 -5.33 -24.15
CA ASP A 43 2.60 -6.77 -24.13
C ASP A 43 1.71 -7.48 -25.15
N PRO A 44 2.27 -8.08 -26.22
CA PRO A 44 1.49 -8.72 -27.26
C PRO A 44 0.69 -9.95 -26.80
N MET A 45 1.05 -10.48 -25.62
CA MET A 45 0.35 -11.62 -25.02
C MET A 45 -0.85 -11.22 -24.16
N ARG A 46 -1.05 -9.93 -23.98
CA ARG A 46 -2.15 -9.41 -23.16
C ARG A 46 -3.28 -8.87 -24.01
N GLU A 47 -4.48 -9.32 -23.67
CA GLU A 47 -5.72 -8.79 -24.23
C GLU A 47 -6.58 -8.25 -23.09
N LEU A 48 -6.94 -6.98 -23.16
CA LEU A 48 -7.79 -6.36 -22.16
C LEU A 48 -8.68 -5.33 -22.84
N ALA A 49 -9.97 -5.39 -22.55
CA ALA A 49 -10.92 -4.43 -23.11
C ALA A 49 -10.75 -3.05 -22.46
N TYR A 50 -10.93 -2.01 -23.25
CA TYR A 50 -10.90 -0.62 -22.77
C TYR A 50 -11.89 -0.38 -21.62
N THR A 51 -13.09 -0.98 -21.71
CA THR A 51 -14.11 -0.89 -20.66
C THR A 51 -13.68 -1.54 -19.36
N SER A 52 -12.88 -2.61 -19.43
CA SER A 52 -12.33 -3.26 -18.23
C SER A 52 -11.38 -2.34 -17.48
N VAL A 53 -10.52 -1.62 -18.20
CA VAL A 53 -9.62 -0.62 -17.62
C VAL A 53 -10.43 0.48 -16.93
N THR A 54 -11.45 1.00 -17.58
CA THR A 54 -12.34 2.03 -17.01
C THR A 54 -13.01 1.54 -15.72
N THR A 55 -13.51 0.32 -15.72
CA THR A 55 -14.15 -0.28 -14.55
C THR A 55 -13.17 -0.38 -13.37
N VAL A 56 -11.94 -0.82 -13.61
CA VAL A 56 -10.91 -0.93 -12.58
C VAL A 56 -10.52 0.45 -12.05
N LEU A 57 -10.35 1.44 -12.91
CA LEU A 57 -10.05 2.81 -12.49
C LEU A 57 -11.15 3.39 -11.60
N ARG A 58 -12.40 3.15 -11.93
CA ARG A 58 -13.55 3.55 -11.11
C ARG A 58 -13.56 2.85 -9.75
N ARG A 59 -13.26 1.54 -9.73
CA ARG A 59 -13.16 0.78 -8.48
C ARG A 59 -12.05 1.32 -7.59
N LEU A 60 -10.89 1.60 -8.14
CA LEU A 60 -9.76 2.17 -7.38
C LEU A 60 -10.10 3.55 -6.82
N THR A 61 -10.81 4.37 -7.58
CA THR A 61 -11.28 5.67 -7.12
C THR A 61 -12.26 5.52 -5.95
N LYS A 62 -13.20 4.57 -6.07
CA LYS A 62 -14.18 4.29 -5.02
C LYS A 62 -13.53 3.75 -3.75
N LYS A 63 -12.49 2.92 -3.88
CA LYS A 63 -11.71 2.40 -2.75
C LYS A 63 -10.82 3.45 -2.09
N GLY A 64 -10.60 4.58 -2.75
CA GLY A 64 -9.81 5.70 -2.21
C GLY A 64 -8.33 5.69 -2.58
N TRP A 65 -7.93 4.91 -3.61
CA TRP A 65 -6.56 4.87 -4.10
C TRP A 65 -6.25 5.94 -5.12
N LEU A 66 -7.25 6.36 -5.89
CA LEU A 66 -7.12 7.33 -6.97
C LEU A 66 -8.07 8.49 -6.78
N SER A 67 -7.69 9.65 -7.32
CA SER A 67 -8.62 10.75 -7.54
C SER A 67 -8.85 10.90 -9.05
N CYS A 68 -10.10 11.18 -9.41
CA CYS A 68 -10.51 11.39 -10.79
C CYS A 68 -10.86 12.85 -11.00
N GLU A 69 -10.26 13.47 -12.00
CA GLU A 69 -10.56 14.84 -12.41
C GLU A 69 -11.01 14.86 -13.87
N LYS A 70 -12.00 15.68 -14.17
CA LYS A 70 -12.41 15.91 -15.54
C LYS A 70 -11.71 17.16 -16.08
N GLN A 71 -10.80 16.97 -17.02
CA GLN A 71 -10.14 18.07 -17.72
C GLN A 71 -10.61 18.10 -19.18
N ALA A 72 -11.22 19.20 -19.58
CA ALA A 72 -11.82 19.34 -20.91
C ALA A 72 -12.85 18.23 -21.17
N ARG A 73 -12.60 17.33 -22.12
CA ARG A 73 -13.49 16.22 -22.47
C ARG A 73 -13.01 14.85 -21.96
N ALA A 74 -11.87 14.83 -21.24
CA ALA A 74 -11.28 13.58 -20.79
C ALA A 74 -11.23 13.52 -19.27
N PHE A 75 -11.38 12.32 -18.74
CA PHE A 75 -11.13 12.04 -17.32
C PHE A 75 -9.66 11.67 -17.13
N THR A 76 -9.06 12.21 -16.09
CA THR A 76 -7.70 11.87 -15.68
C THR A 76 -7.73 11.31 -14.25
N TRP A 77 -6.85 10.36 -13.99
CA TRP A 77 -6.69 9.73 -12.68
C TRP A 77 -5.27 9.95 -12.18
N LYS A 78 -5.15 10.26 -10.91
CA LYS A 78 -3.86 10.38 -10.25
C LYS A 78 -3.87 9.62 -8.92
N PRO A 79 -2.71 9.09 -8.47
CA PRO A 79 -2.66 8.37 -7.22
C PRO A 79 -2.80 9.31 -6.02
N LEU A 80 -3.56 8.90 -5.02
CA LEU A 80 -3.70 9.60 -3.74
C LEU A 80 -2.62 9.18 -2.75
N VAL A 81 -2.01 8.02 -2.95
CA VAL A 81 -0.91 7.52 -2.15
C VAL A 81 0.23 7.11 -3.08
N SER A 82 1.47 7.28 -2.62
CA SER A 82 2.64 6.84 -3.36
C SER A 82 2.80 5.32 -3.27
N ARG A 83 3.66 4.75 -4.13
CA ARG A 83 3.98 3.33 -4.09
C ARG A 83 4.52 2.91 -2.72
N GLN A 84 5.41 3.71 -2.14
CA GLN A 84 5.99 3.45 -0.82
C GLN A 84 4.93 3.50 0.28
N GLU A 85 4.07 4.52 0.25
CA GLU A 85 2.96 4.65 1.18
C GLU A 85 1.99 3.46 1.08
N ALA A 86 1.72 3.00 -0.13
CA ALA A 86 0.87 1.82 -0.37
C ALA A 86 1.48 0.56 0.22
N GLN A 87 2.80 0.36 0.08
CA GLN A 87 3.51 -0.78 0.67
C GLN A 87 3.38 -0.78 2.19
N VAL A 88 3.56 0.37 2.83
CA VAL A 88 3.41 0.52 4.29
C VAL A 88 1.99 0.18 4.73
N LEU A 89 0.98 0.70 4.04
CA LEU A 89 -0.43 0.46 4.36
C LEU A 89 -0.80 -1.01 4.22
N GLN A 90 -0.36 -1.66 3.14
CA GLN A 90 -0.66 -3.07 2.89
C GLN A 90 0.03 -3.98 3.90
N ALA A 91 1.30 -3.71 4.22
CA ALA A 91 2.04 -4.46 5.23
C ALA A 91 1.38 -4.34 6.61
N HIS A 92 0.97 -3.14 6.99
CA HIS A 92 0.28 -2.87 8.24
C HIS A 92 -1.06 -3.62 8.32
N ASN A 93 -1.83 -3.60 7.23
CA ASN A 93 -3.10 -4.30 7.16
C ASN A 93 -2.94 -5.82 7.27
N GLN A 94 -1.94 -6.39 6.60
CA GLN A 94 -1.65 -7.83 6.68
C GLN A 94 -1.23 -8.23 8.09
N LEU A 95 -0.40 -7.43 8.73
CA LEU A 95 0.01 -7.68 10.12
C LEU A 95 -1.18 -7.63 11.07
N ASN A 96 -2.05 -6.64 10.93
CA ASN A 96 -3.25 -6.52 11.75
C ASN A 96 -4.19 -7.71 11.56
N ARG A 97 -4.35 -8.21 10.35
CA ARG A 97 -5.16 -9.41 10.07
C ARG A 97 -4.56 -10.64 10.75
N PHE A 98 -3.26 -10.79 10.69
CA PHE A 98 -2.55 -11.89 11.35
C PHE A 98 -2.75 -11.83 12.86
N LEU A 99 -2.58 -10.65 13.46
CA LEU A 99 -2.75 -10.45 14.91
C LEU A 99 -4.21 -10.63 15.35
N ALA A 100 -5.17 -10.30 14.49
CA ALA A 100 -6.60 -10.46 14.80
C ALA A 100 -7.02 -11.93 14.93
N VAL A 101 -6.33 -12.84 14.27
CA VAL A 101 -6.57 -14.29 14.40
C VAL A 101 -6.18 -14.79 15.80
N SER A 102 -5.16 -14.18 16.42
CA SER A 102 -4.72 -14.35 17.83
C SER A 102 -4.75 -15.78 18.39
N ASN A 103 -4.49 -16.78 17.56
CA ASN A 103 -4.42 -18.16 18.01
C ASN A 103 -2.96 -18.54 18.20
N PRO A 104 -2.51 -18.94 19.43
CA PRO A 104 -1.13 -19.34 19.66
C PRO A 104 -0.65 -20.45 18.74
N ASP A 105 -1.52 -21.39 18.37
CA ASP A 105 -1.18 -22.49 17.48
C ASP A 105 -0.87 -22.00 16.07
N VAL A 106 -1.60 -21.00 15.57
CA VAL A 106 -1.36 -20.39 14.26
C VAL A 106 -0.03 -19.63 14.28
N VAL A 107 0.26 -18.88 15.34
CA VAL A 107 1.50 -18.14 15.51
C VAL A 107 2.69 -19.12 15.57
N ALA A 108 2.56 -20.20 16.33
CA ALA A 108 3.61 -21.24 16.44
C ALA A 108 3.86 -21.91 15.09
N ALA A 109 2.80 -22.28 14.36
CA ALA A 109 2.91 -22.88 13.04
C ALA A 109 3.61 -21.93 12.04
N PHE A 110 3.30 -20.64 12.10
CA PHE A 110 3.96 -19.63 11.27
C PHE A 110 5.46 -19.52 11.62
N ALA A 111 5.79 -19.47 12.92
CA ALA A 111 7.17 -19.42 13.39
C ALA A 111 7.96 -20.65 12.95
N ASP A 112 7.35 -21.85 13.07
CA ASP A 112 7.97 -23.11 12.65
C ASP A 112 8.20 -23.18 11.14
N SER A 113 7.41 -22.50 10.34
CA SER A 113 7.56 -22.46 8.89
C SER A 113 8.71 -21.58 8.41
N LEU A 114 9.21 -20.68 9.28
CA LEU A 114 10.29 -19.77 8.95
C LEU A 114 11.65 -20.45 9.14
N ASP A 115 12.57 -20.17 8.21
CA ASP A 115 13.96 -20.58 8.37
C ASP A 115 14.68 -19.67 9.37
N THR A 116 15.87 -20.07 9.79
CA THR A 116 16.67 -19.32 10.76
C THR A 116 17.00 -17.91 10.27
N GLU A 117 17.31 -17.76 9.00
CA GLU A 117 17.63 -16.48 8.40
C GLU A 117 16.44 -15.50 8.47
N SER A 118 15.24 -15.98 8.12
CA SER A 118 14.02 -15.18 8.18
C SER A 118 13.69 -14.76 9.61
N LEU A 119 13.86 -15.66 10.58
CA LEU A 119 13.67 -15.35 12.01
C LEU A 119 14.63 -14.27 12.49
N GLU A 120 15.91 -14.37 12.11
CA GLU A 120 16.91 -13.35 12.45
C GLU A 120 16.58 -11.98 11.85
N GLN A 121 16.09 -11.95 10.60
CA GLN A 121 15.64 -10.73 9.94
C GLN A 121 14.46 -10.09 10.68
N ILE A 122 13.48 -10.90 11.07
CA ILE A 122 12.30 -10.43 11.81
C ILE A 122 12.70 -9.88 13.17
N GLU A 123 13.58 -10.57 13.89
CA GLU A 123 14.12 -10.10 15.18
C GLU A 123 14.85 -8.76 15.03
N ALA A 124 15.69 -8.62 14.00
CA ALA A 124 16.41 -7.39 13.72
C ALA A 124 15.46 -6.23 13.43
N ILE A 125 14.42 -6.46 12.64
CA ILE A 125 13.40 -5.46 12.32
C ILE A 125 12.60 -5.09 13.56
N ALA A 126 12.17 -6.07 14.36
CA ALA A 126 11.42 -5.84 15.59
C ALA A 126 12.23 -5.02 16.58
N LYS A 127 13.51 -5.33 16.73
CA LYS A 127 14.43 -4.58 17.59
C LYS A 127 14.56 -3.13 17.16
N ARG A 128 14.75 -2.89 15.86
CA ARG A 128 14.81 -1.52 15.29
C ARG A 128 13.51 -0.75 15.53
N CYS A 129 12.37 -1.40 15.34
CA CYS A 129 11.08 -0.78 15.60
C CYS A 129 10.88 -0.39 17.05
N CYS A 130 11.26 -1.26 17.99
CA CYS A 130 11.20 -0.97 19.42
C CYS A 130 12.12 0.20 19.81
N GLU A 131 13.34 0.22 19.29
CA GLU A 131 14.31 1.30 19.55
C GLU A 131 13.79 2.64 19.00
N ALA A 132 13.21 2.64 17.79
CA ALA A 132 12.63 3.83 17.18
C ALA A 132 11.43 4.36 17.97
N GLN A 133 10.55 3.48 18.44
CA GLN A 133 9.41 3.86 19.28
C GLN A 133 9.84 4.44 20.63
N ILE A 134 10.83 3.84 21.26
CA ILE A 134 11.38 4.34 22.52
C ILE A 134 12.00 5.73 22.33
N ALA A 135 12.79 5.90 21.26
CA ALA A 135 13.39 7.18 20.93
C ALA A 135 12.32 8.28 20.70
N GLN A 136 11.26 7.95 19.97
CA GLN A 136 10.15 8.88 19.72
C GLN A 136 9.42 9.27 21.02
N ARG A 137 9.18 8.31 21.91
CA ARG A 137 8.55 8.57 23.21
C ARG A 137 9.39 9.47 24.11
N ILE A 138 10.70 9.24 24.12
CA ILE A 138 11.64 10.08 24.89
C ILE A 138 11.64 11.50 24.34
N GLN A 139 11.67 11.65 23.02
CA GLN A 139 11.65 12.96 22.36
C GLN A 139 10.36 13.72 22.64
N ALA A 140 9.21 13.05 22.53
CA ALA A 140 7.91 13.64 22.84
C ALA A 140 7.83 14.08 24.32
N ALA A 141 8.35 13.28 25.23
CA ALA A 141 8.40 13.62 26.66
C ALA A 141 9.27 14.85 26.95
N ARG A 142 10.40 14.98 26.24
CA ARG A 142 11.28 16.15 26.35
C ARG A 142 10.59 17.41 25.85
N GLN A 143 9.92 17.33 24.68
CA GLN A 143 9.17 18.47 24.13
C GLN A 143 8.04 18.91 25.06
N ALA A 144 7.31 17.97 25.64
CA ALA A 144 6.25 18.28 26.59
C ALA A 144 6.77 18.99 27.86
N ARG A 145 8.01 18.73 28.27
CA ARG A 145 8.65 19.42 29.40
C ARG A 145 9.10 20.84 29.05
N GLU A 146 9.53 21.06 27.82
CA GLU A 146 10.00 22.37 27.35
C GLU A 146 8.84 23.35 27.12
N GLU A 147 7.63 22.85 26.83
CA GLU A 147 6.42 23.66 26.65
C GLU A 147 5.77 24.09 27.98
N LYS A 148 6.24 23.62 29.10
CA LYS A 148 5.84 24.07 30.43
C LYS A 148 6.87 25.08 30.95
#